data_248e2d01d394e0d021e9835ab6413cca
#
_entry.id   248e2d01d394e0d021e9835ab6413cca
#
_cell.length_a   1.000
_cell.length_b   1.000
_cell.length_c   1.000
_cell.angle_alpha   90.00
_cell.angle_beta   90.00
_cell.angle_gamma   90.00
#
_symmetry.space_group_name_H-M   'P 1'
#
loop_
_entity.id
_entity.type
_entity.pdbx_description
1 polymer ?
#
loop_
_entity_poly.entity_id
_entity_poly.type
_entity_poly.pdbx_seq_one_letter_code
_entity_poly.pdbx_strand_id
1 'polypeptide(L)'
;MERLITVKLKELFYIKYGVNLELSNCIISNSEKAINFVSRTSENNGVSCKVKPLEDVTPQAAGTLSCAGGGSVLSTFVQNEPYYSGRDLYILTPKKEMTLNEKLFWCTAIKKNAYRYSYGRQANKTLGDLELPDSIPEFVSTSVMSVPSTTNSDSVSIPLHIKKWKDFYLSSLFNIQGTMTTPPSYFDSTTIKGDYPYVTTRS
;
A
#
# COMPACT_ATOMS: atom_id res chain seq x y z
N MET A 1 -26.32 -13.43 -15.62
CA MET A 1 -25.30 -12.79 -14.73
C MET A 1 -24.85 -13.88 -13.77
N GLU A 2 -23.70 -14.49 -14.00
CA GLU A 2 -23.15 -15.47 -13.06
C GLU A 2 -22.88 -14.78 -11.73
N ARG A 3 -23.37 -15.36 -10.65
CA ARG A 3 -23.14 -14.86 -9.30
C ARG A 3 -21.69 -15.17 -8.96
N LEU A 4 -20.84 -14.15 -8.87
CA LEU A 4 -19.47 -14.32 -8.37
C LEU A 4 -19.55 -14.94 -6.97
N ILE A 5 -18.99 -16.13 -6.84
CA ILE A 5 -18.83 -16.78 -5.55
C ILE A 5 -17.74 -16.04 -4.80
N THR A 6 -17.97 -15.72 -3.53
CA THR A 6 -17.03 -14.98 -2.69
C THR A 6 -16.75 -15.74 -1.41
N VAL A 7 -15.57 -15.52 -0.84
CA VAL A 7 -15.13 -16.04 0.46
C VAL A 7 -14.81 -14.87 1.39
N LYS A 8 -15.06 -15.02 2.69
CA LYS A 8 -14.72 -14.00 3.66
C LYS A 8 -13.25 -14.05 4.05
N LEU A 9 -12.62 -12.89 4.26
CA LEU A 9 -11.23 -12.80 4.68
C LEU A 9 -10.90 -13.68 5.90
N LYS A 10 -11.80 -13.70 6.90
CA LYS A 10 -11.66 -14.55 8.10
C LYS A 10 -11.67 -16.05 7.83
N GLU A 11 -12.12 -16.49 6.67
CA GLU A 11 -12.08 -17.90 6.27
C GLU A 11 -10.71 -18.30 5.72
N LEU A 12 -9.98 -17.35 5.13
CA LEU A 12 -8.65 -17.55 4.54
C LEU A 12 -7.51 -17.30 5.53
N PHE A 13 -7.71 -16.34 6.45
CA PHE A 13 -6.66 -15.87 7.36
C PHE A 13 -7.11 -15.86 8.81
N TYR A 14 -6.16 -16.14 9.71
CA TYR A 14 -6.26 -15.72 11.11
C TYR A 14 -5.95 -14.23 11.16
N ILE A 15 -6.83 -13.45 11.77
CA ILE A 15 -6.75 -11.99 11.84
C ILE A 15 -6.42 -11.61 13.29
N LYS A 16 -5.26 -11.00 13.51
CA LYS A 16 -4.83 -10.52 14.82
C LYS A 16 -4.52 -9.03 14.74
N TYR A 17 -4.95 -8.26 15.72
CA TYR A 17 -4.51 -6.88 15.85
C TYR A 17 -3.02 -6.85 16.22
N GLY A 18 -2.25 -5.95 15.61
CA GLY A 18 -0.82 -5.85 15.84
C GLY A 18 -0.47 -5.35 17.24
N VAL A 19 0.81 -5.15 17.51
CA VAL A 19 1.31 -4.72 18.81
C VAL A 19 0.93 -3.27 19.15
N ASN A 20 0.56 -2.48 18.13
CA ASN A 20 0.13 -1.08 18.29
C ASN A 20 1.23 -0.17 18.89
N LEU A 21 2.47 -0.36 18.44
CA LEU A 21 3.59 0.44 18.92
C LEU A 21 3.53 1.88 18.39
N GLU A 22 4.01 2.81 19.22
CA GLU A 22 4.28 4.17 18.80
C GLU A 22 5.75 4.30 18.37
N LEU A 23 5.99 4.78 17.15
CA LEU A 23 7.36 4.94 16.65
C LEU A 23 8.21 5.88 17.53
N SER A 24 7.58 6.87 18.15
CA SER A 24 8.24 7.78 19.11
C SER A 24 8.89 7.08 20.29
N ASN A 25 8.41 5.87 20.63
CA ASN A 25 8.94 5.05 21.72
C ASN A 25 10.02 4.06 21.25
N CYS A 26 10.39 4.11 19.98
CA CYS A 26 11.37 3.24 19.36
C CYS A 26 12.64 4.01 19.00
N ILE A 27 13.77 3.33 19.03
CA ILE A 27 15.05 3.91 18.59
C ILE A 27 15.30 3.47 17.15
N ILE A 28 15.28 4.43 16.22
CA ILE A 28 15.60 4.18 14.80
C ILE A 28 17.05 3.68 14.70
N SER A 29 17.28 2.67 13.89
CA SER A 29 18.59 2.05 13.72
C SER A 29 18.73 1.44 12.32
N ASN A 30 19.93 1.53 11.77
CA ASN A 30 20.31 0.87 10.51
C ASN A 30 21.28 -0.29 10.75
N SER A 31 21.38 -0.79 11.99
CA SER A 31 22.24 -1.95 12.29
C SER A 31 21.68 -3.23 11.65
N GLU A 32 22.53 -4.23 11.45
CA GLU A 32 22.11 -5.53 10.91
C GLU A 32 21.04 -6.24 11.75
N LYS A 33 21.00 -5.95 13.05
CA LYS A 33 20.00 -6.50 13.98
C LYS A 33 18.73 -5.69 14.05
N ALA A 34 18.62 -4.58 13.31
CA ALA A 34 17.46 -3.73 13.34
C ALA A 34 16.26 -4.43 12.67
N ILE A 35 15.08 -4.24 13.26
CA ILE A 35 13.82 -4.88 12.87
C ILE A 35 12.96 -3.85 12.14
N ASN A 36 12.29 -4.27 11.07
CA ASN A 36 11.39 -3.44 10.31
C ASN A 36 10.24 -2.93 11.20
N PHE A 37 9.97 -1.64 11.14
CA PHE A 37 8.79 -1.04 11.74
C PHE A 37 7.75 -0.77 10.64
N VAL A 38 6.66 -1.51 10.68
CA VAL A 38 5.57 -1.42 9.71
C VAL A 38 4.50 -0.50 10.22
N SER A 39 4.10 0.48 9.43
CA SER A 39 3.05 1.44 9.73
C SER A 39 1.92 1.37 8.68
N ARG A 40 0.85 2.13 8.91
CA ARG A 40 -0.33 2.19 8.03
C ARG A 40 -0.13 3.11 6.82
N THR A 41 1.02 2.98 6.16
CA THR A 41 1.34 3.66 4.89
C THR A 41 1.09 2.74 3.69
N SER A 42 0.93 3.31 2.51
CA SER A 42 0.88 2.59 1.24
C SER A 42 2.25 2.45 0.57
N GLU A 43 3.26 3.10 1.12
CA GLU A 43 4.61 3.17 0.56
C GLU A 43 5.52 2.08 1.15
N ASN A 44 6.56 1.72 0.42
CA ASN A 44 7.65 0.85 0.85
C ASN A 44 7.18 -0.42 1.60
N ASN A 45 6.20 -1.15 1.07
CA ASN A 45 5.58 -2.32 1.70
C ASN A 45 5.09 -2.08 3.14
N GLY A 46 4.73 -0.84 3.47
CA GLY A 46 4.33 -0.44 4.81
C GLY A 46 5.49 -0.17 5.77
N VAL A 47 6.74 -0.43 5.37
CA VAL A 47 7.93 -0.24 6.22
C VAL A 47 8.30 1.24 6.26
N SER A 48 8.18 1.85 7.43
CA SER A 48 8.55 3.25 7.64
C SER A 48 10.03 3.43 7.94
N CYS A 49 10.59 2.54 8.74
CA CYS A 49 12.01 2.55 9.11
C CYS A 49 12.40 1.19 9.73
N LYS A 50 13.66 1.07 10.13
CA LYS A 50 14.12 0.00 11.01
C LYS A 50 14.37 0.55 12.41
N VAL A 51 14.12 -0.25 13.45
CA VAL A 51 14.29 0.12 14.85
C VAL A 51 15.11 -0.93 15.58
N LYS A 52 15.72 -0.53 16.69
CA LYS A 52 16.42 -1.49 17.58
C LYS A 52 15.44 -2.52 18.11
N PRO A 53 15.86 -3.78 18.30
CA PRO A 53 15.06 -4.79 19.00
C PRO A 53 14.58 -4.27 20.36
N LEU A 54 13.32 -4.55 20.69
CA LEU A 54 12.69 -4.24 21.97
C LEU A 54 12.71 -5.49 22.85
N GLU A 55 13.09 -5.36 24.11
CA GLU A 55 13.27 -6.50 25.03
C GLU A 55 11.94 -7.18 25.34
N ASP A 56 10.87 -6.40 25.54
CA ASP A 56 9.56 -6.89 26.00
C ASP A 56 8.54 -7.11 24.86
N VAL A 57 8.96 -6.97 23.59
CA VAL A 57 8.06 -7.06 22.45
C VAL A 57 8.56 -8.07 21.44
N THR A 58 7.82 -9.15 21.26
CA THR A 58 8.13 -10.13 20.23
C THR A 58 7.72 -9.58 18.84
N PRO A 59 8.64 -9.56 17.87
CA PRO A 59 8.30 -9.19 16.49
C PRO A 59 7.25 -10.13 15.90
N GLN A 60 6.47 -9.64 14.97
CA GLN A 60 5.58 -10.47 14.16
C GLN A 60 6.41 -11.36 13.23
N ALA A 61 5.91 -12.55 12.97
CA ALA A 61 6.62 -13.53 12.16
C ALA A 61 6.72 -13.08 10.68
N ALA A 62 7.86 -13.38 10.08
CA ALA A 62 8.02 -13.31 8.63
C ALA A 62 7.01 -14.20 7.90
N GLY A 63 6.68 -13.86 6.66
CA GLY A 63 5.73 -14.60 5.83
C GLY A 63 4.25 -14.31 6.12
N THR A 64 3.95 -13.48 7.13
CA THR A 64 2.59 -12.96 7.39
C THR A 64 2.30 -11.74 6.52
N LEU A 65 1.04 -11.35 6.44
CA LEU A 65 0.64 -10.12 5.76
C LEU A 65 0.32 -9.05 6.78
N SER A 66 0.84 -7.84 6.57
CA SER A 66 0.41 -6.65 7.30
C SER A 66 -0.73 -5.97 6.54
N CYS A 67 -1.80 -5.59 7.23
CA CYS A 67 -2.96 -4.93 6.63
C CYS A 67 -3.32 -3.69 7.45
N ALA A 68 -3.36 -2.52 6.81
CA ALA A 68 -3.71 -1.27 7.45
C ALA A 68 -5.22 -1.19 7.71
N GLY A 69 -5.61 -1.06 8.98
CA GLY A 69 -7.00 -0.86 9.40
C GLY A 69 -7.47 0.59 9.32
N GLY A 70 -6.54 1.54 9.27
CA GLY A 70 -6.76 2.98 9.17
C GLY A 70 -5.66 3.65 8.34
N GLY A 71 -5.71 4.96 8.15
CA GLY A 71 -4.76 5.67 7.29
C GLY A 71 -4.90 5.23 5.82
N SER A 72 -3.89 4.60 5.26
CA SER A 72 -3.99 3.96 3.94
C SER A 72 -4.74 2.63 4.04
N VAL A 73 -6.05 2.70 4.33
CA VAL A 73 -6.90 1.56 4.64
C VAL A 73 -6.77 0.45 3.61
N LEU A 74 -6.69 -0.79 4.10
CA LEU A 74 -6.49 -2.01 3.32
C LEU A 74 -5.20 -2.06 2.48
N SER A 75 -4.26 -1.14 2.68
CA SER A 75 -2.90 -1.36 2.18
C SER A 75 -2.33 -2.60 2.85
N THR A 76 -2.12 -3.63 2.05
CA THR A 76 -1.76 -4.97 2.53
C THR A 76 -0.49 -5.44 1.84
N PHE A 77 0.46 -5.94 2.62
CA PHE A 77 1.77 -6.33 2.12
C PHE A 77 2.27 -7.62 2.76
N VAL A 78 2.97 -8.45 1.99
CA VAL A 78 3.69 -9.59 2.51
C VAL A 78 4.96 -9.09 3.20
N GLN A 79 5.16 -9.48 4.46
CA GLN A 79 6.35 -9.13 5.21
C GLN A 79 7.33 -10.31 5.17
N ASN A 80 8.43 -10.15 4.45
CA ASN A 80 9.43 -11.21 4.25
C ASN A 80 10.40 -11.35 5.43
N GLU A 81 10.46 -10.35 6.30
CA GLU A 81 11.29 -10.31 7.50
C GLU A 81 10.42 -10.14 8.74
N PRO A 82 10.89 -10.53 9.94
CA PRO A 82 10.21 -10.18 11.18
C PRO A 82 10.05 -8.67 11.33
N TYR A 83 8.95 -8.25 11.93
CA TYR A 83 8.63 -6.83 12.03
C TYR A 83 7.84 -6.46 13.26
N TYR A 84 7.93 -5.21 13.65
CA TYR A 84 7.02 -4.59 14.62
C TYR A 84 5.89 -3.86 13.90
N SER A 85 4.70 -3.94 14.45
CA SER A 85 3.51 -3.26 13.92
C SER A 85 3.20 -1.99 14.72
N GLY A 86 3.09 -0.88 14.01
CA GLY A 86 2.58 0.38 14.54
C GLY A 86 1.06 0.34 14.75
N ARG A 87 0.46 1.52 14.92
CA ARG A 87 -0.98 1.69 15.17
C ARG A 87 -1.84 1.21 14.01
N ASP A 88 -3.01 0.68 14.36
CA ASP A 88 -4.08 0.30 13.42
C ASP A 88 -3.61 -0.65 12.30
N LEU A 89 -2.75 -1.60 12.64
CA LEU A 89 -2.32 -2.66 11.76
C LEU A 89 -2.88 -4.01 12.22
N TYR A 90 -3.34 -4.79 11.26
CA TYR A 90 -3.73 -6.17 11.43
C TYR A 90 -2.70 -7.11 10.82
N ILE A 91 -2.47 -8.21 11.48
CA ILE A 91 -1.60 -9.29 11.04
C ILE A 91 -2.50 -10.40 10.49
N LEU A 92 -2.30 -10.73 9.23
CA LEU A 92 -3.06 -11.78 8.57
C LEU A 92 -2.13 -12.99 8.39
N THR A 93 -2.41 -14.05 9.12
CA THR A 93 -1.68 -15.31 9.02
C THR A 93 -2.50 -16.28 8.18
N PRO A 94 -1.99 -16.79 7.05
CA PRO A 94 -2.71 -17.76 6.24
C PRO A 94 -3.14 -19.00 7.06
N LYS A 95 -4.37 -19.45 6.88
CA LYS A 95 -4.87 -20.68 7.51
C LYS A 95 -4.39 -21.96 6.82
N LYS A 96 -3.98 -21.83 5.57
CA LYS A 96 -3.36 -22.90 4.78
C LYS A 96 -2.02 -22.37 4.25
N GLU A 97 -1.13 -23.28 3.94
CA GLU A 97 0.12 -22.90 3.28
C GLU A 97 -0.17 -22.18 1.97
N MET A 98 0.50 -21.07 1.74
CA MET A 98 0.36 -20.23 0.55
C MET A 98 1.73 -19.87 -0.01
N THR A 99 1.87 -19.97 -1.30
CA THR A 99 3.04 -19.46 -2.03
C THR A 99 3.11 -17.93 -1.95
N LEU A 100 4.25 -17.36 -2.29
CA LEU A 100 4.39 -15.90 -2.36
C LEU A 100 3.41 -15.27 -3.36
N ASN A 101 3.23 -15.89 -4.54
CA ASN A 101 2.31 -15.39 -5.56
C ASN A 101 0.87 -15.36 -5.05
N GLU A 102 0.43 -16.41 -4.36
CA GLU A 102 -0.90 -16.45 -3.76
C GLU A 102 -1.07 -15.36 -2.70
N LYS A 103 -0.08 -15.16 -1.84
CA LYS A 103 -0.09 -14.08 -0.85
C LYS A 103 -0.19 -12.70 -1.51
N LEU A 104 0.56 -12.45 -2.59
CA LEU A 104 0.52 -11.20 -3.35
C LEU A 104 -0.83 -10.98 -4.05
N PHE A 105 -1.43 -12.07 -4.58
CA PHE A 105 -2.79 -12.01 -5.10
C PHE A 105 -3.77 -11.55 -4.03
N TRP A 106 -3.72 -12.14 -2.83
CA TRP A 106 -4.60 -11.77 -1.73
C TRP A 106 -4.35 -10.33 -1.25
N CYS A 107 -3.09 -9.87 -1.18
CA CYS A 107 -2.80 -8.47 -0.90
C CYS A 107 -3.51 -7.53 -1.89
N THR A 108 -3.47 -7.87 -3.17
CA THR A 108 -4.12 -7.09 -4.23
C THR A 108 -5.65 -7.16 -4.10
N ALA A 109 -6.22 -8.33 -3.88
CA ALA A 109 -7.66 -8.52 -3.72
C ALA A 109 -8.21 -7.76 -2.51
N ILE A 110 -7.50 -7.78 -1.38
CA ILE A 110 -7.85 -7.00 -0.18
C ILE A 110 -7.82 -5.50 -0.50
N LYS A 111 -6.71 -5.02 -1.07
CA LYS A 111 -6.53 -3.59 -1.39
C LYS A 111 -7.61 -3.07 -2.35
N LYS A 112 -8.08 -3.88 -3.30
CA LYS A 112 -9.15 -3.51 -4.23
C LYS A 112 -10.47 -3.15 -3.55
N ASN A 113 -10.68 -3.59 -2.31
CA ASN A 113 -11.86 -3.23 -1.51
C ASN A 113 -11.73 -1.88 -0.76
N ALA A 114 -10.61 -1.16 -0.90
CA ALA A 114 -10.35 0.08 -0.17
C ALA A 114 -11.42 1.16 -0.43
N TYR A 115 -12.07 1.16 -1.60
CA TYR A 115 -13.15 2.10 -1.93
C TYR A 115 -14.34 2.04 -0.97
N ARG A 116 -14.54 0.91 -0.25
CA ARG A 116 -15.60 0.74 0.76
C ARG A 116 -15.34 1.55 2.03
N TYR A 117 -14.11 2.03 2.22
CA TYR A 117 -13.62 2.71 3.41
C TYR A 117 -13.21 4.16 3.13
N SER A 118 -13.85 4.80 2.14
CA SER A 118 -13.66 6.22 1.85
C SER A 118 -14.08 7.11 3.03
N TYR A 119 -13.59 8.35 3.06
CA TYR A 119 -13.92 9.35 4.09
C TYR A 119 -13.51 8.98 5.53
N GLY A 120 -12.30 8.45 5.71
CA GLY A 120 -11.74 8.19 7.03
C GLY A 120 -12.36 7.01 7.78
N ARG A 121 -13.15 6.17 7.14
CA ARG A 121 -13.67 4.93 7.72
C ARG A 121 -12.53 3.94 7.93
N GLN A 122 -12.55 3.28 9.08
CA GLN A 122 -11.60 2.23 9.43
C GLN A 122 -12.20 0.85 9.18
N ALA A 123 -11.34 -0.11 8.77
CA ALA A 123 -11.78 -1.47 8.48
C ALA A 123 -11.98 -2.35 9.74
N ASN A 124 -11.69 -1.83 10.92
CA ASN A 124 -11.52 -2.56 12.18
C ASN A 124 -12.48 -3.76 12.38
N LYS A 125 -13.77 -3.49 12.66
CA LYS A 125 -14.74 -4.56 12.96
C LYS A 125 -15.19 -5.33 11.71
N THR A 126 -15.07 -4.74 10.53
CA THR A 126 -15.58 -5.27 9.27
C THR A 126 -14.53 -6.00 8.45
N LEU A 127 -13.26 -5.91 8.84
CA LEU A 127 -12.14 -6.50 8.10
C LEU A 127 -12.34 -8.01 7.87
N GLY A 128 -12.75 -8.74 8.88
CA GLY A 128 -12.96 -10.19 8.79
C GLY A 128 -14.08 -10.61 7.85
N ASP A 129 -15.07 -9.74 7.64
CA ASP A 129 -16.22 -9.99 6.76
C ASP A 129 -16.01 -9.46 5.34
N LEU A 130 -14.81 -8.98 5.02
CA LEU A 130 -14.46 -8.53 3.68
C LEU A 130 -14.61 -9.67 2.68
N GLU A 131 -15.41 -9.46 1.65
CA GLU A 131 -15.63 -10.42 0.58
C GLU A 131 -14.51 -10.35 -0.46
N LEU A 132 -13.94 -11.50 -0.75
CA LEU A 132 -12.85 -11.72 -1.69
C LEU A 132 -13.26 -12.77 -2.73
N PRO A 133 -12.57 -12.88 -3.87
CA PRO A 133 -12.76 -14.00 -4.78
C PRO A 133 -12.65 -15.35 -4.03
N ASP A 134 -13.45 -16.34 -4.40
CA ASP A 134 -13.43 -17.67 -3.78
C ASP A 134 -12.22 -18.52 -4.17
N SER A 135 -11.60 -18.19 -5.30
CA SER A 135 -10.50 -18.93 -5.88
C SER A 135 -9.39 -18.00 -6.41
N ILE A 136 -8.20 -18.55 -6.49
CA ILE A 136 -7.04 -17.90 -7.10
C ILE A 136 -6.99 -18.30 -8.56
N PRO A 137 -6.89 -17.35 -9.52
CA PRO A 137 -6.76 -17.69 -10.92
C PRO A 137 -5.51 -18.54 -11.20
N GLU A 138 -5.62 -19.50 -12.09
CA GLU A 138 -4.53 -20.46 -12.40
C GLU A 138 -3.23 -19.78 -12.80
N PHE A 139 -3.32 -18.66 -13.55
CA PHE A 139 -2.13 -17.92 -13.96
C PHE A 139 -1.30 -17.39 -12.78
N VAL A 140 -1.90 -17.16 -11.60
CA VAL A 140 -1.17 -16.70 -10.41
C VAL A 140 -0.25 -17.81 -9.90
N SER A 141 -0.75 -19.05 -9.87
CA SER A 141 0.02 -20.20 -9.39
C SER A 141 1.13 -20.61 -10.38
N THR A 142 0.90 -20.40 -11.67
CA THR A 142 1.84 -20.75 -12.75
C THR A 142 2.84 -19.66 -13.08
N SER A 143 2.59 -18.42 -12.65
CA SER A 143 3.48 -17.30 -12.93
C SER A 143 4.83 -17.46 -12.22
N VAL A 144 5.88 -17.53 -13.00
CA VAL A 144 7.25 -17.36 -12.47
C VAL A 144 7.48 -15.86 -12.32
N MET A 145 7.37 -15.37 -11.09
CA MET A 145 7.84 -14.02 -10.82
C MET A 145 9.37 -14.00 -10.94
N SER A 146 9.86 -13.62 -12.12
CA SER A 146 11.23 -13.14 -12.20
C SER A 146 11.28 -11.84 -11.42
N VAL A 147 11.76 -11.89 -10.18
CA VAL A 147 12.26 -10.67 -9.54
C VAL A 147 13.30 -10.15 -10.52
N PRO A 148 13.12 -8.95 -11.11
CA PRO A 148 14.20 -8.38 -11.88
C PRO A 148 15.39 -8.36 -10.92
N SER A 149 16.40 -9.20 -11.20
CA SER A 149 17.66 -9.03 -10.54
C SER A 149 17.97 -7.57 -10.75
N THR A 150 18.06 -6.81 -9.66
CA THR A 150 18.73 -5.54 -9.69
C THR A 150 20.14 -5.85 -10.14
N THR A 151 20.31 -6.01 -11.46
CA THR A 151 21.59 -5.71 -12.03
C THR A 151 21.85 -4.33 -11.48
N ASN A 152 22.86 -4.22 -10.64
CA ASN A 152 23.43 -2.94 -10.32
C ASN A 152 23.52 -2.23 -11.67
N SER A 153 22.45 -1.51 -12.04
CA SER A 153 22.61 -0.51 -13.04
C SER A 153 23.68 0.34 -12.43
N ASP A 154 24.89 0.23 -12.97
CA ASP A 154 25.92 1.19 -12.71
C ASP A 154 25.16 2.51 -12.72
N SER A 155 24.94 3.03 -11.53
CA SER A 155 24.24 4.27 -11.39
C SER A 155 25.13 5.23 -12.17
N VAL A 156 24.73 5.52 -13.41
CA VAL A 156 25.36 6.58 -14.16
C VAL A 156 25.05 7.80 -13.32
N SER A 157 25.97 8.04 -12.40
CA SER A 157 25.99 9.22 -11.57
C SER A 157 26.20 10.36 -12.55
N ILE A 158 25.11 10.89 -13.09
CA ILE A 158 25.17 12.13 -13.84
C ILE A 158 25.59 13.18 -12.81
N PRO A 159 26.82 13.71 -12.90
CA PRO A 159 27.28 14.68 -11.92
C PRO A 159 26.42 15.93 -12.04
N LEU A 160 25.48 16.08 -11.12
CA LEU A 160 24.66 17.26 -11.04
C LEU A 160 25.54 18.40 -10.54
N HIS A 161 25.87 19.32 -11.45
CA HIS A 161 26.64 20.54 -11.11
C HIS A 161 25.75 21.53 -10.37
N ILE A 162 25.30 21.18 -9.17
CA ILE A 162 24.41 22.00 -8.33
C ILE A 162 24.94 23.41 -8.08
N LYS A 163 26.28 23.63 -8.12
CA LYS A 163 26.90 24.94 -7.99
C LYS A 163 26.50 25.94 -9.10
N LYS A 164 25.97 25.44 -10.21
CA LYS A 164 25.47 26.23 -11.33
C LYS A 164 23.97 26.42 -11.32
N TRP A 165 23.27 25.85 -10.37
CA TRP A 165 21.83 26.00 -10.25
C TRP A 165 21.49 27.41 -9.79
N LYS A 166 20.42 27.96 -10.34
CA LYS A 166 19.87 29.25 -9.98
C LYS A 166 18.42 29.09 -9.63
N ASP A 167 17.98 29.85 -8.65
CA ASP A 167 16.58 29.93 -8.30
C ASP A 167 15.81 30.76 -9.34
N PHE A 168 14.64 30.29 -9.73
CA PHE A 168 13.75 30.99 -10.64
C PHE A 168 12.35 31.03 -10.03
N TYR A 169 11.69 32.17 -10.19
CA TYR A 169 10.25 32.21 -9.92
C TYR A 169 9.52 31.42 -11.00
N LEU A 170 8.55 30.60 -10.62
CA LEU A 170 7.71 29.84 -11.56
C LEU A 170 7.07 30.75 -12.61
N SER A 171 6.66 31.95 -12.21
CA SER A 171 6.09 32.96 -13.10
C SER A 171 7.05 33.51 -14.15
N SER A 172 8.38 33.36 -13.94
CA SER A 172 9.36 33.75 -14.96
C SER A 172 9.57 32.69 -16.05
N LEU A 173 9.16 31.45 -15.78
CA LEU A 173 9.31 30.31 -16.69
C LEU A 173 7.99 29.90 -17.34
N PHE A 174 6.86 30.14 -16.65
CA PHE A 174 5.53 29.70 -17.07
C PHE A 174 4.51 30.84 -16.92
N ASN A 175 3.59 30.93 -17.86
CA ASN A 175 2.40 31.74 -17.69
C ASN A 175 1.40 30.94 -16.81
N ILE A 176 1.26 31.36 -15.55
CA ILE A 176 0.42 30.68 -14.57
C ILE A 176 -0.96 31.33 -14.56
N GLN A 177 -1.96 30.60 -14.99
CA GLN A 177 -3.34 31.05 -14.98
C GLN A 177 -4.20 30.09 -14.16
N GLY A 178 -5.05 30.64 -13.32
CA GLY A 178 -6.11 29.87 -12.66
C GLY A 178 -7.16 29.44 -13.68
N THR A 179 -7.62 28.22 -13.59
CA THR A 179 -8.74 27.74 -14.39
C THR A 179 -10.07 28.16 -13.74
N MET A 180 -11.07 28.51 -14.55
CA MET A 180 -12.42 28.68 -14.06
C MET A 180 -12.99 27.31 -13.67
N THR A 181 -13.53 27.22 -12.45
CA THR A 181 -14.21 25.99 -12.01
C THR A 181 -15.56 25.86 -12.69
N THR A 182 -15.67 24.92 -13.60
CA THR A 182 -16.95 24.56 -14.22
C THR A 182 -17.40 23.23 -13.65
N PRO A 183 -18.60 23.14 -13.04
CA PRO A 183 -19.08 21.87 -12.49
C PRO A 183 -19.22 20.80 -13.58
N PRO A 184 -18.92 19.51 -13.29
CA PRO A 184 -19.10 18.42 -14.25
C PRO A 184 -20.53 18.34 -14.82
N SER A 185 -21.53 18.67 -14.02
CA SER A 185 -22.95 18.73 -14.44
C SER A 185 -23.23 19.68 -15.60
N TYR A 186 -22.36 20.65 -15.82
CA TYR A 186 -22.49 21.55 -16.97
C TYR A 186 -22.22 20.83 -18.29
N PHE A 187 -21.41 19.80 -18.29
CA PHE A 187 -21.03 19.03 -19.48
C PHE A 187 -21.96 17.83 -19.73
N ASP A 188 -22.66 17.36 -18.70
CA ASP A 188 -23.57 16.20 -18.82
C ASP A 188 -24.83 16.48 -19.67
N SER A 189 -25.22 17.75 -19.80
CA SER A 189 -26.40 18.17 -20.59
C SER A 189 -26.11 18.32 -22.08
N THR A 190 -24.83 18.35 -22.49
CA THR A 190 -24.42 18.53 -23.88
C THR A 190 -23.32 17.55 -24.22
N THR A 191 -23.68 16.28 -24.44
CA THR A 191 -22.74 15.21 -24.78
C THR A 191 -22.15 15.40 -26.18
N ILE A 192 -21.36 16.44 -26.36
CA ILE A 192 -20.48 16.56 -27.51
C ILE A 192 -19.11 16.08 -27.01
N LYS A 193 -18.64 14.96 -27.54
CA LYS A 193 -17.22 14.58 -27.40
C LYS A 193 -16.38 15.72 -27.93
N GLY A 194 -15.80 16.51 -27.03
CA GLY A 194 -14.87 17.58 -27.38
C GLY A 194 -13.50 17.00 -27.71
N ASP A 195 -12.72 17.73 -28.47
CA ASP A 195 -11.34 17.33 -28.88
C ASP A 195 -10.34 17.45 -27.73
N TYR A 196 -10.72 18.02 -26.60
CA TYR A 196 -9.84 18.27 -25.46
C TYR A 196 -10.31 17.53 -24.19
N PRO A 197 -9.37 16.90 -23.46
CA PRO A 197 -9.71 16.23 -22.20
C PRO A 197 -10.11 17.23 -21.12
N TYR A 198 -11.20 16.94 -20.42
CA TYR A 198 -11.56 17.66 -19.20
C TYR A 198 -10.74 17.14 -18.03
N VAL A 199 -9.91 18.00 -17.43
CA VAL A 199 -9.04 17.65 -16.31
C VAL A 199 -9.61 18.20 -15.01
N THR A 200 -9.79 17.34 -14.02
CA THR A 200 -10.26 17.69 -12.68
C THR A 200 -9.32 17.15 -11.63
N THR A 201 -9.26 17.80 -10.48
CA THR A 201 -8.61 17.26 -9.30
C THR A 201 -9.50 16.16 -8.73
N ARG A 202 -9.05 14.90 -8.79
CA ARG A 202 -9.66 13.84 -8.00
C ARG A 202 -9.17 13.98 -6.56
N SER A 203 -10.09 14.32 -5.66
CA SER A 203 -9.90 14.16 -4.22
C SER A 203 -10.03 12.69 -3.82
#